data_c827906a94707e0252e72518214ae252
#
_entry.id   c827906a94707e0252e72518214ae252
#
_cell.length_a   1.000
_cell.length_b   1.000
_cell.length_c   1.000
_cell.angle_alpha   90.00
_cell.angle_beta   90.00
_cell.angle_gamma   90.00
#
_symmetry.space_group_name_H-M   'P 1'
#
loop_
_entity.id
_entity.type
_entity.pdbx_description
1 polymer ?
#
loop_
_entity_poly.entity_id
_entity_poly.type
_entity_poly.pdbx_seq_one_letter_code
_entity_poly.pdbx_strand_id
1 'polypeptide(L)'
;MMGNLQIEVVALEDAWQLLDIYRYYVENTAITFEYETPSLEEFKQRIITILKRYPYLVAKVDGQITGYVYASAFHERAAYDWCVETSIYLKPDCCHQGTGRILYQCLENILRLQHVTNMNACIASPVKPGPYLDDNSIRFHEHMGFQPVDKFHSCGYKFQSWFDMIWMEKMINDHQEKQLPLLRFDEVKKAVFDEKNRYQFKSEVTE
;
A
#
# COMPACT_ATOMS: atom_id res chain seq x y z
N MET A 1 -14.72 2.21 21.51
CA MET A 1 -13.58 1.29 21.71
C MET A 1 -13.16 0.80 20.33
N MET A 2 -11.89 0.94 19.95
CA MET A 2 -11.40 0.31 18.72
C MET A 2 -11.55 -1.22 18.91
N GLY A 3 -12.16 -1.90 17.91
CA GLY A 3 -12.21 -3.36 17.91
C GLY A 3 -10.80 -3.97 17.90
N ASN A 4 -10.71 -5.30 18.07
CA ASN A 4 -9.43 -6.01 18.05
C ASN A 4 -8.79 -5.96 16.65
N LEU A 5 -7.92 -4.97 16.41
CA LEU A 5 -7.20 -4.81 15.15
C LEU A 5 -6.03 -5.80 15.08
N GLN A 6 -5.98 -6.57 14.01
CA GLN A 6 -4.87 -7.46 13.66
C GLN A 6 -4.36 -7.13 12.25
N ILE A 7 -3.04 -7.14 12.08
CA ILE A 7 -2.40 -7.02 10.76
C ILE A 7 -1.82 -8.39 10.43
N GLU A 8 -2.18 -8.91 9.26
CA GLU A 8 -1.78 -10.25 8.82
C GLU A 8 -1.22 -10.19 7.40
N VAL A 9 -0.42 -11.20 7.06
CA VAL A 9 -0.08 -11.45 5.65
C VAL A 9 -1.34 -11.94 4.96
N VAL A 10 -1.64 -11.41 3.78
CA VAL A 10 -2.81 -11.82 2.99
C VAL A 10 -2.78 -13.33 2.72
N ALA A 11 -3.94 -13.97 2.86
CA ALA A 11 -4.18 -15.32 2.37
C ALA A 11 -4.91 -15.25 1.01
N LEU A 12 -4.68 -16.22 0.13
CA LEU A 12 -5.35 -16.23 -1.19
C LEU A 12 -6.87 -16.38 -1.08
N GLU A 13 -7.33 -16.98 0.00
CA GLU A 13 -8.74 -17.11 0.35
C GLU A 13 -9.39 -15.75 0.64
N ASP A 14 -8.60 -14.77 1.10
CA ASP A 14 -9.07 -13.41 1.37
C ASP A 14 -9.25 -12.58 0.08
N ALA A 15 -8.72 -13.03 -1.06
CA ALA A 15 -8.65 -12.25 -2.30
C ALA A 15 -10.00 -11.70 -2.78
N TRP A 16 -11.10 -12.44 -2.57
CA TRP A 16 -12.44 -11.98 -2.96
C TRP A 16 -12.89 -10.75 -2.14
N GLN A 17 -12.54 -10.68 -0.84
CA GLN A 17 -12.85 -9.54 0.02
C GLN A 17 -12.02 -8.31 -0.35
N LEU A 18 -10.74 -8.54 -0.70
CA LEU A 18 -9.86 -7.47 -1.16
C LEU A 18 -10.31 -6.92 -2.51
N LEU A 19 -10.72 -7.82 -3.41
CA LEU A 19 -11.28 -7.43 -4.72
C LEU A 19 -12.57 -6.63 -4.55
N ASP A 20 -13.42 -6.97 -3.58
CA ASP A 20 -14.63 -6.22 -3.29
C ASP A 20 -14.35 -4.81 -2.79
N ILE A 21 -13.31 -4.64 -1.94
CA ILE A 21 -12.80 -3.31 -1.57
C ILE A 21 -12.31 -2.57 -2.81
N TYR A 22 -11.48 -3.20 -3.66
CA TYR A 22 -10.90 -2.58 -4.86
C TYR A 22 -11.96 -2.18 -5.88
N ARG A 23 -12.98 -3.02 -6.08
CA ARG A 23 -14.12 -2.75 -6.97
C ARG A 23 -14.78 -1.41 -6.68
N TYR A 24 -15.01 -1.10 -5.40
CA TYR A 24 -15.56 0.20 -5.03
C TYR A 24 -14.74 1.35 -5.62
N TYR A 25 -13.41 1.27 -5.53
CA TYR A 25 -12.52 2.32 -6.05
C TYR A 25 -12.48 2.36 -7.56
N VAL A 26 -12.55 1.21 -8.23
CA VAL A 26 -12.63 1.15 -9.70
C VAL A 26 -13.92 1.77 -10.20
N GLU A 27 -15.05 1.41 -9.61
CA GLU A 27 -16.37 1.77 -10.14
C GLU A 27 -16.85 3.17 -9.72
N ASN A 28 -16.37 3.69 -8.57
CA ASN A 28 -16.92 4.91 -7.98
C ASN A 28 -15.92 6.06 -7.84
N THR A 29 -14.65 5.84 -8.09
CA THR A 29 -13.60 6.85 -7.85
C THR A 29 -12.59 6.92 -8.99
N ALA A 30 -11.82 8.01 -9.04
CA ALA A 30 -10.63 8.15 -9.88
C ALA A 30 -9.33 7.87 -9.10
N ILE A 31 -9.39 7.27 -7.91
CA ILE A 31 -8.21 6.86 -7.12
C ILE A 31 -7.39 5.81 -7.88
N THR A 32 -8.04 4.94 -8.63
CA THR A 32 -7.42 4.05 -9.62
C THR A 32 -7.91 4.40 -11.01
N PHE A 33 -7.02 4.30 -12.01
CA PHE A 33 -7.37 4.56 -13.41
C PHE A 33 -7.82 3.31 -14.17
N GLU A 34 -7.98 2.17 -13.50
CA GLU A 34 -8.65 1.02 -14.11
C GLU A 34 -10.13 1.35 -14.40
N TYR A 35 -10.60 1.00 -15.60
CA TYR A 35 -11.98 1.18 -16.02
C TYR A 35 -12.89 0.03 -15.59
N GLU A 36 -12.31 -1.18 -15.54
CA GLU A 36 -13.02 -2.41 -15.25
C GLU A 36 -12.38 -3.09 -14.02
N THR A 37 -13.23 -3.64 -13.17
CA THR A 37 -12.76 -4.46 -12.05
C THR A 37 -12.14 -5.75 -12.59
N PRO A 38 -10.90 -6.10 -12.23
CA PRO A 38 -10.28 -7.34 -12.68
C PRO A 38 -11.08 -8.57 -12.19
N SER A 39 -10.93 -9.68 -12.89
CA SER A 39 -11.47 -10.96 -12.41
C SER A 39 -10.79 -11.39 -11.10
N LEU A 40 -11.49 -12.23 -10.31
CA LEU A 40 -10.92 -12.77 -9.07
C LEU A 40 -9.60 -13.52 -9.33
N GLU A 41 -9.50 -14.22 -10.46
CA GLU A 41 -8.29 -14.98 -10.80
C GLU A 41 -7.11 -14.05 -11.12
N GLU A 42 -7.35 -12.99 -11.90
CA GLU A 42 -6.32 -11.96 -12.15
C GLU A 42 -5.88 -11.27 -10.87
N PHE A 43 -6.83 -10.97 -9.97
CA PHE A 43 -6.51 -10.33 -8.69
C PHE A 43 -5.68 -11.24 -7.79
N LYS A 44 -6.01 -12.54 -7.71
CA LYS A 44 -5.18 -13.56 -7.03
C LYS A 44 -3.77 -13.63 -7.63
N GLN A 45 -3.66 -13.59 -8.95
CA GLN A 45 -2.36 -13.63 -9.61
C GLN A 45 -1.50 -12.40 -9.29
N ARG A 46 -2.11 -11.21 -9.15
CA ARG A 46 -1.43 -10.00 -8.66
C ARG A 46 -0.88 -10.21 -7.24
N ILE A 47 -1.67 -10.75 -6.32
CA ILE A 47 -1.25 -11.07 -4.94
C ILE A 47 -0.08 -12.06 -4.95
N ILE A 48 -0.19 -13.16 -5.70
CA ILE A 48 0.86 -14.18 -5.81
C ILE A 48 2.16 -13.57 -6.33
N THR A 49 2.07 -12.70 -7.34
CA THR A 49 3.23 -12.07 -7.96
C THR A 49 3.94 -11.12 -6.99
N ILE A 50 3.19 -10.32 -6.23
CA ILE A 50 3.73 -9.40 -5.23
C ILE A 50 4.40 -10.18 -4.09
N LEU A 51 3.75 -11.21 -3.55
CA LEU A 51 4.26 -12.00 -2.42
C LEU A 51 5.56 -12.74 -2.71
N LYS A 52 5.94 -12.93 -3.97
CA LYS A 52 7.26 -13.51 -4.32
C LYS A 52 8.42 -12.66 -3.83
N ARG A 53 8.21 -11.35 -3.65
CA ARG A 53 9.29 -10.41 -3.34
C ARG A 53 8.95 -9.41 -2.24
N TYR A 54 7.70 -8.94 -2.18
CA TYR A 54 7.27 -7.84 -1.33
C TYR A 54 6.11 -8.23 -0.41
N PRO A 55 5.91 -7.51 0.70
CA PRO A 55 4.80 -7.75 1.61
C PRO A 55 3.46 -7.33 1.00
N TYR A 56 2.42 -8.11 1.30
CA TYR A 56 1.02 -7.81 1.04
C TYR A 56 0.24 -8.08 2.34
N LEU A 57 -0.26 -7.02 2.99
CA LEU A 57 -0.84 -7.07 4.32
C LEU A 57 -2.31 -6.74 4.30
N VAL A 58 -3.07 -7.38 5.18
CA VAL A 58 -4.48 -7.09 5.45
C VAL A 58 -4.66 -6.62 6.88
N ALA A 59 -5.59 -5.68 7.08
CA ALA A 59 -6.07 -5.29 8.39
C ALA A 59 -7.40 -5.98 8.67
N LYS A 60 -7.50 -6.69 9.80
CA LYS A 60 -8.74 -7.30 10.29
C LYS A 60 -9.15 -6.64 11.60
N VAL A 61 -10.38 -6.17 11.67
CA VAL A 61 -11.00 -5.67 12.92
C VAL A 61 -12.11 -6.65 13.28
N ASP A 62 -12.00 -7.24 14.48
CA ASP A 62 -12.93 -8.28 14.95
C ASP A 62 -13.12 -9.41 13.92
N GLY A 63 -12.04 -9.80 13.22
CA GLY A 63 -12.00 -10.85 12.21
C GLY A 63 -12.51 -10.44 10.82
N GLN A 64 -12.97 -9.20 10.62
CA GLN A 64 -13.42 -8.68 9.32
C GLN A 64 -12.31 -7.86 8.64
N ILE A 65 -12.03 -8.13 7.37
CA ILE A 65 -11.08 -7.34 6.59
C ILE A 65 -11.63 -5.93 6.39
N THR A 66 -10.86 -4.92 6.80
CA THR A 66 -11.21 -3.50 6.69
C THR A 66 -10.33 -2.75 5.69
N GLY A 67 -9.23 -3.35 5.24
CA GLY A 67 -8.34 -2.78 4.25
C GLY A 67 -7.09 -3.61 4.05
N TYR A 68 -6.28 -3.18 3.10
CA TYR A 68 -5.00 -3.82 2.77
C TYR A 68 -3.98 -2.82 2.24
N VAL A 69 -2.71 -3.20 2.33
CA VAL A 69 -1.56 -2.43 1.83
C VAL A 69 -0.54 -3.39 1.23
N TYR A 70 0.14 -2.97 0.18
CA TYR A 70 1.24 -3.74 -0.39
C TYR A 70 2.32 -2.83 -0.97
N ALA A 71 3.49 -3.41 -1.21
CA ALA A 71 4.53 -2.83 -2.03
C ALA A 71 4.72 -3.64 -3.31
N SER A 72 5.15 -2.98 -4.37
CA SER A 72 5.55 -3.60 -5.63
C SER A 72 6.84 -2.98 -6.13
N ALA A 73 7.50 -3.60 -7.12
CA ALA A 73 8.67 -3.02 -7.73
C ALA A 73 8.31 -1.67 -8.36
N PHE A 74 9.12 -0.64 -8.11
CA PHE A 74 8.97 0.66 -8.76
C PHE A 74 9.15 0.53 -10.28
N HIS A 75 10.17 -0.24 -10.70
CA HIS A 75 10.41 -0.67 -12.08
C HIS A 75 11.10 -2.04 -12.11
N GLU A 76 10.98 -2.76 -13.23
CA GLU A 76 11.48 -4.13 -13.37
C GLU A 76 13.01 -4.27 -13.44
N ARG A 77 13.76 -3.16 -13.68
CA ARG A 77 15.21 -3.21 -13.81
C ARG A 77 15.88 -3.29 -12.44
N ALA A 78 16.89 -4.14 -12.29
CA ALA A 78 17.58 -4.43 -11.03
C ALA A 78 18.18 -3.18 -10.33
N ALA A 79 18.52 -2.13 -11.06
CA ALA A 79 18.98 -0.87 -10.46
C ALA A 79 17.92 -0.16 -9.59
N TYR A 80 16.63 -0.53 -9.72
CA TYR A 80 15.53 -0.02 -8.92
C TYR A 80 15.14 -0.94 -7.75
N ASP A 81 15.91 -1.99 -7.45
CA ASP A 81 15.56 -2.99 -6.45
C ASP A 81 15.28 -2.42 -5.06
N TRP A 82 15.93 -1.32 -4.69
CA TRP A 82 15.76 -0.65 -3.39
C TRP A 82 14.64 0.39 -3.36
N CYS A 83 13.92 0.53 -4.46
CA CYS A 83 12.84 1.48 -4.65
C CYS A 83 11.53 0.72 -4.88
N VAL A 84 10.48 1.06 -4.14
CA VAL A 84 9.18 0.40 -4.25
C VAL A 84 8.07 1.41 -4.50
N GLU A 85 7.01 0.97 -5.17
CA GLU A 85 5.72 1.65 -5.18
C GLU A 85 4.80 0.99 -4.14
N THR A 86 4.04 1.82 -3.41
CA THR A 86 3.12 1.37 -2.37
C THR A 86 1.69 1.72 -2.72
N SER A 87 0.77 0.80 -2.40
CA SER A 87 -0.67 0.99 -2.61
C SER A 87 -1.44 0.60 -1.36
N ILE A 88 -2.45 1.38 -1.01
CA ILE A 88 -3.34 1.13 0.13
C ILE A 88 -4.78 1.35 -0.26
N TYR A 89 -5.66 0.43 0.18
CA TYR A 89 -7.10 0.52 0.01
C TYR A 89 -7.81 0.12 1.31
N LEU A 90 -8.76 0.94 1.74
CA LEU A 90 -9.58 0.68 2.92
C LEU A 90 -11.04 0.58 2.50
N LYS A 91 -11.86 -0.15 3.24
CA LYS A 91 -13.31 -0.03 3.10
C LYS A 91 -13.72 1.43 3.36
N PRO A 92 -14.61 2.02 2.54
CA PRO A 92 -14.99 3.43 2.69
C PRO A 92 -15.50 3.80 4.09
N ASP A 93 -16.26 2.92 4.72
CA ASP A 93 -16.83 3.07 6.07
C ASP A 93 -15.79 2.85 7.19
N CYS A 94 -14.59 2.36 6.86
CA CYS A 94 -13.47 2.13 7.79
C CYS A 94 -12.36 3.18 7.65
N CYS A 95 -12.55 4.21 6.81
CA CYS A 95 -11.61 5.31 6.67
C CYS A 95 -11.58 6.18 7.95
N HIS A 96 -10.49 6.95 8.13
CA HIS A 96 -10.29 7.89 9.25
C HIS A 96 -10.29 7.29 10.67
N GLN A 97 -10.18 5.96 10.79
CA GLN A 97 -10.13 5.24 12.08
C GLN A 97 -8.70 4.86 12.49
N GLY A 98 -7.68 5.34 11.79
CA GLY A 98 -6.27 5.06 12.08
C GLY A 98 -5.73 3.76 11.47
N THR A 99 -6.58 2.88 10.92
CA THR A 99 -6.18 1.59 10.32
C THR A 99 -5.14 1.77 9.21
N GLY A 100 -5.33 2.76 8.32
CA GLY A 100 -4.38 3.04 7.24
C GLY A 100 -2.98 3.39 7.75
N ARG A 101 -2.90 4.20 8.82
CA ARG A 101 -1.62 4.53 9.46
C ARG A 101 -0.91 3.28 9.97
N ILE A 102 -1.63 2.40 10.65
CA ILE A 102 -1.05 1.17 11.23
C ILE A 102 -0.57 0.24 10.10
N LEU A 103 -1.37 0.05 9.05
CA LEU A 103 -0.98 -0.72 7.86
C LEU A 103 0.31 -0.20 7.24
N TYR A 104 0.41 1.12 7.04
CA TYR A 104 1.62 1.73 6.47
C TYR A 104 2.84 1.60 7.38
N GLN A 105 2.67 1.76 8.69
CA GLN A 105 3.77 1.57 9.65
C GLN A 105 4.30 0.13 9.62
N CYS A 106 3.40 -0.86 9.58
CA CYS A 106 3.80 -2.26 9.46
C CYS A 106 4.53 -2.52 8.13
N LEU A 107 3.99 -2.00 7.01
CA LEU A 107 4.63 -2.10 5.70
C LEU A 107 6.03 -1.50 5.71
N GLU A 108 6.18 -0.26 6.19
CA GLU A 108 7.46 0.44 6.27
C GLU A 108 8.48 -0.34 7.10
N ASN A 109 8.09 -0.85 8.27
CA ASN A 109 8.99 -1.64 9.11
C ASN A 109 9.51 -2.90 8.39
N ILE A 110 8.67 -3.58 7.62
CA ILE A 110 9.07 -4.75 6.84
C ILE A 110 10.01 -4.34 5.71
N LEU A 111 9.68 -3.29 4.98
CA LEU A 111 10.51 -2.79 3.87
C LEU A 111 11.88 -2.31 4.35
N ARG A 112 11.98 -1.72 5.56
CA ARG A 112 13.27 -1.40 6.19
C ARG A 112 14.13 -2.65 6.41
N LEU A 113 13.54 -3.75 6.89
CA LEU A 113 14.23 -5.03 7.06
C LEU A 113 14.64 -5.66 5.72
N GLN A 114 13.91 -5.40 4.65
CA GLN A 114 14.26 -5.82 3.30
C GLN A 114 15.40 -4.98 2.68
N HIS A 115 15.88 -3.95 3.34
CA HIS A 115 16.86 -2.96 2.86
C HIS A 115 16.33 -2.02 1.76
N VAL A 116 15.01 -1.87 1.63
CA VAL A 116 14.40 -0.86 0.76
C VAL A 116 14.79 0.53 1.27
N THR A 117 15.17 1.43 0.36
CA THR A 117 15.54 2.82 0.70
C THR A 117 14.41 3.80 0.42
N ASN A 118 13.67 3.61 -0.67
CA ASN A 118 12.65 4.54 -1.14
C ASN A 118 11.28 3.87 -1.21
N MET A 119 10.31 4.47 -0.54
CA MET A 119 8.89 4.20 -0.75
C MET A 119 8.30 5.31 -1.62
N ASN A 120 7.57 4.94 -2.67
CA ASN A 120 6.89 5.87 -3.55
C ASN A 120 5.40 5.59 -3.56
N ALA A 121 4.61 6.63 -3.79
CA ALA A 121 3.18 6.53 -3.99
C ALA A 121 2.78 7.34 -5.24
N CYS A 122 2.05 6.69 -6.14
CA CYS A 122 1.46 7.30 -7.32
C CYS A 122 0.01 7.64 -7.01
N ILE A 123 -0.34 8.93 -6.92
CA ILE A 123 -1.61 9.40 -6.39
C ILE A 123 -2.33 10.22 -7.44
N ALA A 124 -3.56 9.82 -7.79
CA ALA A 124 -4.43 10.65 -8.61
C ALA A 124 -4.80 11.95 -7.87
N SER A 125 -4.82 13.06 -8.60
CA SER A 125 -5.13 14.39 -8.07
C SER A 125 -6.16 15.08 -8.96
N PRO A 126 -7.18 15.74 -8.40
CA PRO A 126 -8.20 16.39 -9.21
C PRO A 126 -7.64 17.65 -9.88
N VAL A 127 -7.87 17.81 -11.19
CA VAL A 127 -7.63 19.08 -11.93
C VAL A 127 -8.63 20.14 -11.46
N LYS A 128 -9.87 19.69 -11.15
CA LYS A 128 -10.96 20.52 -10.61
C LYS A 128 -11.70 19.72 -9.54
N PRO A 129 -12.23 20.36 -8.49
CA PRO A 129 -13.08 19.69 -7.52
C PRO A 129 -14.22 18.94 -8.20
N GLY A 130 -14.48 17.71 -7.78
CA GLY A 130 -15.51 16.85 -8.36
C GLY A 130 -15.88 15.68 -7.44
N PRO A 131 -16.91 14.91 -7.76
CA PRO A 131 -17.41 13.85 -6.89
C PRO A 131 -16.55 12.58 -6.87
N TYR A 132 -15.60 12.41 -7.81
CA TYR A 132 -14.88 11.15 -8.00
C TYR A 132 -13.52 11.11 -7.33
N LEU A 133 -13.00 12.25 -6.88
CA LEU A 133 -11.66 12.35 -6.29
C LEU A 133 -11.56 13.59 -5.41
N ASP A 134 -10.94 13.42 -4.26
CA ASP A 134 -10.52 14.46 -3.34
C ASP A 134 -9.00 14.42 -3.10
N ASP A 135 -8.48 15.21 -2.19
CA ASP A 135 -7.07 15.27 -1.82
C ASP A 135 -6.73 14.44 -0.55
N ASN A 136 -7.66 13.63 -0.07
CA ASN A 136 -7.47 12.83 1.15
C ASN A 136 -6.26 11.89 1.07
N SER A 137 -6.02 11.27 -0.11
CA SER A 137 -4.87 10.39 -0.30
C SER A 137 -3.54 11.16 -0.22
N ILE A 138 -3.47 12.36 -0.80
CA ILE A 138 -2.29 13.22 -0.73
C ILE A 138 -2.00 13.59 0.73
N ARG A 139 -2.99 14.11 1.44
CA ARG A 139 -2.87 14.49 2.85
C ARG A 139 -2.49 13.32 3.74
N PHE A 140 -3.05 12.14 3.46
CA PHE A 140 -2.69 10.93 4.19
C PHE A 140 -1.21 10.60 4.02
N HIS A 141 -0.68 10.63 2.79
CA HIS A 141 0.74 10.36 2.53
C HIS A 141 1.65 11.43 3.14
N GLU A 142 1.26 12.71 3.10
CA GLU A 142 1.97 13.79 3.81
C GLU A 142 2.09 13.50 5.31
N HIS A 143 0.98 13.10 5.97
CA HIS A 143 0.98 12.70 7.39
C HIS A 143 1.82 11.44 7.67
N MET A 144 1.99 10.57 6.67
CA MET A 144 2.89 9.42 6.76
C MET A 144 4.36 9.79 6.49
N GLY A 145 4.67 11.07 6.21
CA GLY A 145 6.01 11.59 5.99
C GLY A 145 6.50 11.51 4.54
N PHE A 146 5.60 11.27 3.59
CA PHE A 146 5.93 11.40 2.17
C PHE A 146 6.02 12.87 1.77
N GLN A 147 6.90 13.15 0.80
CA GLN A 147 7.07 14.47 0.20
C GLN A 147 6.71 14.40 -1.30
N PRO A 148 6.06 15.42 -1.86
CA PRO A 148 5.78 15.46 -3.29
C PRO A 148 7.10 15.57 -4.09
N VAL A 149 7.19 14.77 -5.15
CA VAL A 149 8.34 14.77 -6.08
C VAL A 149 7.99 15.59 -7.32
N ASP A 150 6.92 15.21 -8.01
CA ASP A 150 6.48 15.88 -9.23
C ASP A 150 5.01 15.56 -9.54
N LYS A 151 4.46 16.30 -10.51
CA LYS A 151 3.07 16.22 -10.93
C LYS A 151 2.95 16.10 -12.45
N PHE A 152 2.22 15.10 -12.91
CA PHE A 152 1.85 14.93 -14.30
C PHE A 152 0.46 15.52 -14.53
N HIS A 153 0.37 16.53 -15.39
CA HIS A 153 -0.87 17.25 -15.64
C HIS A 153 -1.76 16.52 -16.66
N SER A 154 -3.04 16.36 -16.33
CA SER A 154 -4.07 15.78 -17.19
C SER A 154 -3.64 14.48 -17.88
N CYS A 155 -2.97 13.59 -17.13
CA CYS A 155 -2.41 12.35 -17.66
C CYS A 155 -3.37 11.16 -17.55
N GLY A 156 -4.43 11.25 -16.74
CA GLY A 156 -5.47 10.23 -16.60
C GLY A 156 -6.83 10.74 -17.03
N TYR A 157 -7.62 9.90 -17.72
CA TYR A 157 -8.98 10.22 -18.14
C TYR A 157 -9.95 9.16 -17.63
N LYS A 158 -10.95 9.55 -16.83
CA LYS A 158 -11.98 8.65 -16.28
C LYS A 158 -13.23 9.44 -15.94
N PHE A 159 -14.41 8.85 -15.99
CA PHE A 159 -15.69 9.52 -15.71
C PHE A 159 -15.86 10.83 -16.50
N GLN A 160 -15.44 10.84 -17.77
CA GLN A 160 -15.48 12.00 -18.67
C GLN A 160 -14.72 13.23 -18.15
N SER A 161 -13.70 13.00 -17.32
CA SER A 161 -12.88 14.05 -16.70
C SER A 161 -11.39 13.70 -16.74
N TRP A 162 -10.56 14.74 -16.84
CA TRP A 162 -9.12 14.62 -16.76
C TRP A 162 -8.65 14.77 -15.33
N PHE A 163 -7.67 13.96 -14.95
CA PHE A 163 -7.03 13.96 -13.65
C PHE A 163 -5.52 14.11 -13.80
N ASP A 164 -4.94 14.80 -12.84
CA ASP A 164 -3.49 14.85 -12.66
C ASP A 164 -3.03 13.61 -11.87
N MET A 165 -1.71 13.38 -11.85
CA MET A 165 -1.09 12.36 -11.04
C MET A 165 0.12 12.97 -10.33
N ILE A 166 0.22 12.76 -9.02
CA ILE A 166 1.33 13.21 -8.18
C ILE A 166 2.13 11.99 -7.76
N TRP A 167 3.46 12.07 -7.94
CA TRP A 167 4.39 11.17 -7.30
C TRP A 167 4.82 11.76 -5.96
N MET A 168 4.74 10.94 -4.93
CA MET A 168 5.25 11.26 -3.60
C MET A 168 6.26 10.21 -3.18
N GLU A 169 7.32 10.62 -2.47
CA GLU A 169 8.35 9.71 -1.98
C GLU A 169 8.60 9.85 -0.48
N LYS A 170 9.11 8.78 0.12
CA LYS A 170 9.61 8.74 1.50
C LYS A 170 10.88 7.91 1.55
N MET A 171 11.98 8.52 2.02
CA MET A 171 13.21 7.79 2.33
C MET A 171 13.04 7.06 3.66
N ILE A 172 13.28 5.75 3.66
CA ILE A 172 13.10 4.91 4.85
C ILE A 172 14.38 4.28 5.38
N ASN A 173 15.42 4.18 4.55
CA ASN A 173 16.77 3.79 4.93
C ASN A 173 17.79 4.71 4.24
N ASP A 174 19.01 4.76 4.80
CA ASP A 174 20.10 5.53 4.23
C ASP A 174 20.63 4.91 2.92
N HIS A 175 20.99 5.77 1.96
CA HIS A 175 21.70 5.38 0.76
C HIS A 175 23.20 5.23 1.08
N GLN A 176 23.72 4.03 0.95
CA GLN A 176 25.12 3.72 1.25
C GLN A 176 25.95 3.58 -0.02
N GLU A 177 27.24 3.92 0.03
CA GLU A 177 28.15 3.68 -1.11
C GLU A 177 28.18 2.20 -1.52
N LYS A 178 28.11 1.30 -0.54
CA LYS A 178 27.97 -0.14 -0.75
C LYS A 178 26.63 -0.60 -0.19
N GLN A 179 25.61 -0.51 -1.04
CA GLN A 179 24.25 -0.87 -0.67
C GLN A 179 24.12 -2.37 -0.36
N LEU A 180 23.45 -2.72 0.75
CA LEU A 180 23.13 -4.10 1.06
C LEU A 180 22.12 -4.65 0.03
N PRO A 181 22.23 -5.96 -0.34
CA PRO A 181 21.28 -6.54 -1.28
C PRO A 181 19.86 -6.49 -0.74
N LEU A 182 18.88 -6.32 -1.64
CA LEU A 182 17.48 -6.44 -1.26
C LEU A 182 17.20 -7.86 -0.76
N LEU A 183 16.60 -7.98 0.43
CA LEU A 183 16.07 -9.23 0.95
C LEU A 183 14.64 -9.44 0.46
N ARG A 184 14.26 -10.68 0.21
CA ARG A 184 12.89 -11.03 -0.16
C ARG A 184 12.00 -11.03 1.09
N PHE A 185 10.70 -10.90 0.90
CA PHE A 185 9.75 -10.88 2.02
C PHE A 185 9.80 -12.15 2.87
N ASP A 186 9.95 -13.34 2.24
CA ASP A 186 10.04 -14.62 2.94
C ASP A 186 11.29 -14.71 3.85
N GLU A 187 12.38 -14.01 3.53
CA GLU A 187 13.61 -13.98 4.33
C GLU A 187 13.44 -13.15 5.62
N VAL A 188 12.63 -12.08 5.59
CA VAL A 188 12.42 -11.18 6.74
C VAL A 188 11.12 -11.45 7.51
N LYS A 189 10.17 -12.17 6.91
CA LYS A 189 8.82 -12.40 7.46
C LYS A 189 8.83 -12.91 8.89
N LYS A 190 9.69 -13.89 9.21
CA LYS A 190 9.78 -14.52 10.54
C LYS A 190 10.23 -13.56 11.64
N ALA A 191 10.84 -12.43 11.30
CA ALA A 191 11.29 -11.43 12.26
C ALA A 191 10.14 -10.58 12.82
N VAL A 192 8.99 -10.54 12.12
CA VAL A 192 7.87 -9.63 12.43
C VAL A 192 6.50 -10.30 12.48
N PHE A 193 6.37 -11.57 12.07
CA PHE A 193 5.11 -12.31 12.12
C PHE A 193 5.22 -13.56 13.00
N ASP A 194 4.12 -13.91 13.68
CA ASP A 194 3.98 -15.17 14.38
C ASP A 194 3.67 -16.34 13.42
N GLU A 195 3.55 -17.55 13.97
CA GLU A 195 3.22 -18.77 13.22
C GLU A 195 1.86 -18.72 12.49
N LYS A 196 0.95 -17.83 12.93
CA LYS A 196 -0.36 -17.58 12.32
C LYS A 196 -0.33 -16.42 11.33
N ASN A 197 0.86 -15.96 10.92
CA ASN A 197 1.07 -14.80 10.03
C ASN A 197 0.50 -13.47 10.56
N ARG A 198 0.37 -13.30 11.89
CA ARG A 198 -0.05 -12.06 12.53
C ARG A 198 1.17 -11.22 12.88
N TYR A 199 1.12 -9.93 12.55
CA TYR A 199 2.18 -8.98 12.82
C TYR A 199 2.38 -8.81 14.34
N GLN A 200 3.64 -8.91 14.77
CA GLN A 200 4.03 -8.74 16.16
C GLN A 200 4.48 -7.29 16.37
N PHE A 201 3.59 -6.48 16.95
CA PHE A 201 3.98 -5.15 17.39
C PHE A 201 5.00 -5.29 18.51
N LYS A 202 6.22 -4.79 18.32
CA LYS A 202 7.18 -4.71 19.41
C LYS A 202 6.57 -3.79 20.47
N SER A 203 6.37 -4.29 21.69
CA SER A 203 6.12 -3.42 22.82
C SER A 203 7.31 -2.46 22.92
N GLU A 204 7.06 -1.15 22.90
CA GLU A 204 8.08 -0.18 23.24
C GLU A 204 8.58 -0.58 24.64
N VAL A 205 9.82 -1.08 24.70
CA VAL A 205 10.53 -1.22 25.97
C VAL A 205 10.83 0.20 26.38
N THR A 206 10.00 0.75 27.27
CA THR A 206 10.30 1.98 28.00
C THR A 206 11.55 1.69 28.82
N GLU A 207 12.72 2.14 28.34
CA GLU A 207 13.90 2.38 29.17
C GLU A 207 13.76 3.69 29.94
#